data_0589ca4105776f87a6a68b0c073d1e97
#
_entry.id   0589ca4105776f87a6a68b0c073d1e97
#
_cell.length_a   1.000
_cell.length_b   1.000
_cell.length_c   1.000
_cell.angle_alpha   90.00
_cell.angle_beta   90.00
_cell.angle_gamma   90.00
#
_symmetry.space_group_name_H-M   'P 1'
#
loop_
_entity.id
_entity.type
_entity.pdbx_description
1 polymer ?
#
loop_
_entity_poly.entity_id
_entity_poly.type
_entity_poly.pdbx_seq_one_letter_code
_entity_poly.pdbx_strand_id
1 'polypeptide(L)'
;MRTDAAARDRRARRWAARLALAAATAAALVLLVFAGLSSLVLLGAGAAGLVVTAAGLWWALARRGLLRVLAGTLAVAAPVAVLALYVWAGLLWVVVVSLGLWALALSAGGAALGREARPDRVPEVRAAPPRRPFLIMNPRSGGGKVGAFRLRERAAELGAEVHLLDPARHEDVAALARGAVEAGADLLGVAGGDGTQAKVAQVAAEHGVPFLVISAGTRNHFALDLGLDRDDPASCLDALTDGVELRVDLGFVGGRAFVNNASFGTYAAVVQSPAYRDDKVRTILAMLPDLLTHQRGPRLTVRAAGTVVDGPQAVLVSNNPYRMGDPAGLGRREGLASGVLGVIALTVDNAAQAAGILRGRHGRGLTALTAGEVVVDADEPEIQAGVDGEALTLPVPVRCRIRPGALRVRVPRRRPGVPRAKPPMDWRRLRGLALGRERPDAGRGGA
;
A
#
# COMPACT_ATOMS: atom_id res chain seq x y z
N MET A 1 -19.93 5.06 33.80
CA MET A 1 -20.11 4.58 32.43
C MET A 1 -18.82 4.41 31.61
N ARG A 2 -17.81 5.31 31.61
CA ARG A 2 -16.54 5.13 30.85
C ARG A 2 -15.63 4.02 31.38
N THR A 3 -15.59 3.80 32.70
CA THR A 3 -14.79 2.76 33.39
C THR A 3 -15.27 1.34 33.07
N ASP A 4 -16.60 1.13 32.99
CA ASP A 4 -17.17 -0.20 32.71
C ASP A 4 -17.02 -0.64 31.27
N ALA A 5 -17.00 0.31 30.32
CA ALA A 5 -16.72 0.03 28.90
C ALA A 5 -15.26 -0.40 28.69
N ALA A 6 -14.30 0.27 29.34
CA ALA A 6 -12.89 -0.07 29.30
C ALA A 6 -12.58 -1.43 29.95
N ALA A 7 -13.28 -1.77 31.04
CA ALA A 7 -13.13 -3.07 31.69
C ALA A 7 -13.67 -4.21 30.84
N ARG A 8 -14.82 -4.03 30.19
CA ARG A 8 -15.40 -5.00 29.23
C ARG A 8 -14.49 -5.22 28.02
N ASP A 9 -13.91 -4.15 27.47
CA ASP A 9 -12.99 -4.26 26.34
C ASP A 9 -11.71 -5.04 26.70
N ARG A 10 -11.10 -4.76 27.86
CA ARG A 10 -9.94 -5.53 28.36
C ARG A 10 -10.27 -7.01 28.55
N ARG A 11 -11.46 -7.31 29.09
CA ARG A 11 -11.90 -8.71 29.27
C ARG A 11 -12.09 -9.42 27.93
N ALA A 12 -12.71 -8.77 26.96
CA ALA A 12 -12.90 -9.33 25.61
C ALA A 12 -11.57 -9.61 24.92
N ARG A 13 -10.58 -8.72 25.04
CA ARG A 13 -9.24 -8.91 24.48
C ARG A 13 -8.49 -10.07 25.12
N ARG A 14 -8.55 -10.22 26.43
CA ARG A 14 -7.97 -11.36 27.14
C ARG A 14 -8.58 -12.68 26.67
N TRP A 15 -9.90 -12.73 26.52
CA TRP A 15 -10.57 -13.93 26.01
C TRP A 15 -10.20 -14.21 24.55
N ALA A 16 -10.13 -13.22 23.69
CA ALA A 16 -9.68 -13.38 22.32
C ALA A 16 -8.22 -13.88 22.24
N ALA A 17 -7.32 -13.37 23.08
CA ALA A 17 -5.93 -13.85 23.17
C ALA A 17 -5.84 -15.30 23.67
N ARG A 18 -6.65 -15.68 24.66
CA ARG A 18 -6.74 -17.08 25.15
C ARG A 18 -7.27 -18.01 24.07
N LEU A 19 -8.32 -17.60 23.35
CA LEU A 19 -8.87 -18.37 22.23
C LEU A 19 -7.84 -18.56 21.12
N ALA A 20 -7.08 -17.51 20.78
CA ALA A 20 -6.02 -17.59 19.77
C ALA A 20 -4.94 -18.62 20.14
N LEU A 21 -4.47 -18.58 21.41
CA LEU A 21 -3.47 -19.51 21.91
C LEU A 21 -4.03 -20.95 21.99
N ALA A 22 -5.25 -21.12 22.51
CA ALA A 22 -5.91 -22.41 22.58
C ALA A 22 -6.12 -23.04 21.20
N ALA A 23 -6.57 -22.25 20.24
CA ALA A 23 -6.76 -22.71 18.86
C ALA A 23 -5.43 -23.08 18.19
N ALA A 24 -4.36 -22.30 18.38
CA ALA A 24 -3.03 -22.64 17.87
C ALA A 24 -2.46 -23.93 18.49
N THR A 25 -2.63 -24.09 19.82
CA THR A 25 -2.23 -25.32 20.52
C THR A 25 -3.05 -26.52 20.06
N ALA A 26 -4.36 -26.37 19.90
CA ALA A 26 -5.23 -27.42 19.39
C ALA A 26 -4.86 -27.83 17.97
N ALA A 27 -4.53 -26.88 17.10
CA ALA A 27 -4.04 -27.18 15.75
C ALA A 27 -2.77 -28.05 15.76
N ALA A 28 -1.82 -27.69 16.63
CA ALA A 28 -0.59 -28.48 16.79
C ALA A 28 -0.86 -29.88 17.37
N LEU A 29 -1.75 -29.99 18.37
CA LEU A 29 -2.12 -31.28 18.99
C LEU A 29 -2.86 -32.18 18.01
N VAL A 30 -3.79 -31.66 17.20
CA VAL A 30 -4.49 -32.43 16.17
C VAL A 30 -3.48 -33.05 15.18
N LEU A 31 -2.50 -32.26 14.73
CA LEU A 31 -1.42 -32.77 13.88
C LEU A 31 -0.61 -33.85 14.60
N LEU A 32 -0.21 -33.64 15.85
CA LEU A 32 0.65 -34.55 16.60
C LEU A 32 -0.04 -35.87 16.94
N VAL A 33 -1.31 -35.83 17.36
CA VAL A 33 -2.06 -37.00 17.84
C VAL A 33 -2.54 -37.87 16.69
N PHE A 34 -3.08 -37.26 15.63
CA PHE A 34 -3.72 -38.01 14.54
C PHE A 34 -2.79 -38.37 13.38
N ALA A 35 -1.66 -37.66 13.26
CA ALA A 35 -0.69 -37.98 12.23
C ALA A 35 0.51 -38.82 12.71
N GLY A 36 0.72 -38.98 14.03
CA GLY A 36 1.73 -39.90 14.62
C GLY A 36 3.17 -39.66 14.08
N LEU A 37 4.01 -40.73 14.12
CA LEU A 37 5.37 -40.69 13.52
C LEU A 37 5.34 -40.61 11.98
N SER A 38 4.29 -41.07 11.32
CA SER A 38 4.04 -40.90 9.89
C SER A 38 3.79 -39.40 9.53
N SER A 39 3.45 -38.56 10.52
CA SER A 39 3.29 -37.11 10.30
C SER A 39 4.57 -36.40 9.93
N LEU A 40 5.73 -36.85 10.40
CA LEU A 40 7.01 -36.26 10.05
C LEU A 40 7.31 -36.44 8.55
N VAL A 41 6.98 -37.61 8.00
CA VAL A 41 7.11 -37.89 6.56
C VAL A 41 6.13 -37.05 5.76
N LEU A 42 4.88 -36.94 6.20
CA LEU A 42 3.85 -36.15 5.54
C LEU A 42 4.10 -34.64 5.68
N LEU A 43 4.55 -34.15 6.83
CA LEU A 43 5.01 -32.78 7.00
C LEU A 43 6.22 -32.48 6.12
N GLY A 44 7.17 -33.44 6.03
CA GLY A 44 8.31 -33.37 5.13
C GLY A 44 7.88 -33.32 3.66
N ALA A 45 6.93 -34.17 3.25
CA ALA A 45 6.35 -34.12 1.91
C ALA A 45 5.61 -32.83 1.62
N GLY A 46 4.84 -32.31 2.58
CA GLY A 46 4.18 -31.00 2.47
C GLY A 46 5.17 -29.85 2.34
N ALA A 47 6.22 -29.85 3.16
CA ALA A 47 7.28 -28.84 3.09
C ALA A 47 8.06 -28.93 1.77
N ALA A 48 8.41 -30.14 1.32
CA ALA A 48 9.07 -30.36 0.02
C ALA A 48 8.17 -29.92 -1.14
N GLY A 49 6.88 -30.25 -1.12
CA GLY A 49 5.90 -29.80 -2.10
C GLY A 49 5.80 -28.27 -2.18
N LEU A 50 5.85 -27.60 -1.03
CA LEU A 50 5.83 -26.15 -0.95
C LEU A 50 7.10 -25.51 -1.53
N VAL A 51 8.27 -26.12 -1.28
CA VAL A 51 9.55 -25.70 -1.87
C VAL A 51 9.54 -25.90 -3.39
N VAL A 52 9.07 -27.06 -3.86
CA VAL A 52 8.97 -27.36 -5.30
C VAL A 52 7.98 -26.42 -5.99
N THR A 53 6.84 -26.16 -5.36
CA THR A 53 5.86 -25.17 -5.86
C THR A 53 6.46 -23.79 -5.97
N ALA A 54 7.17 -23.33 -4.94
CA ALA A 54 7.81 -22.01 -4.94
C ALA A 54 8.93 -21.92 -6.00
N ALA A 55 9.75 -22.96 -6.14
CA ALA A 55 10.79 -23.03 -7.17
C ALA A 55 10.19 -23.09 -8.59
N GLY A 56 9.14 -23.89 -8.77
CA GLY A 56 8.42 -23.98 -10.04
C GLY A 56 7.80 -22.63 -10.43
N LEU A 57 7.17 -21.94 -9.48
CA LEU A 57 6.61 -20.62 -9.69
C LEU A 57 7.70 -19.60 -10.06
N TRP A 58 8.83 -19.63 -9.33
CA TRP A 58 9.97 -18.77 -9.64
C TRP A 58 10.48 -18.99 -11.06
N TRP A 59 10.73 -20.25 -11.46
CA TRP A 59 11.21 -20.55 -12.81
C TRP A 59 10.17 -20.25 -13.89
N ALA A 60 8.88 -20.43 -13.61
CA ALA A 60 7.81 -20.04 -14.51
C ALA A 60 7.77 -18.51 -14.73
N LEU A 61 8.16 -17.73 -13.72
CA LEU A 61 8.25 -16.27 -13.81
C LEU A 61 9.58 -15.80 -14.43
N ALA A 62 10.71 -16.47 -14.10
CA ALA A 62 12.07 -16.09 -14.51
C ALA A 62 12.52 -16.69 -15.86
N ARG A 63 11.78 -17.60 -16.45
CA ARG A 63 12.14 -18.29 -17.73
C ARG A 63 11.10 -18.04 -18.81
N ARG A 64 11.48 -18.35 -20.08
CA ARG A 64 10.62 -18.21 -21.27
C ARG A 64 10.48 -19.54 -22.00
N GLY A 65 9.49 -19.63 -22.90
CA GLY A 65 9.27 -20.78 -23.76
C GLY A 65 8.92 -22.05 -22.99
N LEU A 66 9.44 -23.19 -23.44
CA LEU A 66 9.13 -24.52 -22.90
C LEU A 66 9.47 -24.64 -21.41
N LEU A 67 10.58 -24.05 -20.95
CA LEU A 67 10.98 -24.09 -19.54
C LEU A 67 9.96 -23.37 -18.63
N ARG A 68 9.32 -22.31 -19.10
CA ARG A 68 8.23 -21.64 -18.38
C ARG A 68 7.03 -22.58 -18.19
N VAL A 69 6.65 -23.29 -19.27
CA VAL A 69 5.52 -24.22 -19.22
C VAL A 69 5.81 -25.38 -18.27
N LEU A 70 6.99 -26.01 -18.40
CA LEU A 70 7.40 -27.11 -17.52
C LEU A 70 7.46 -26.68 -16.05
N ALA A 71 8.01 -25.51 -15.77
CA ALA A 71 8.07 -24.97 -14.41
C ALA A 71 6.66 -24.63 -13.87
N GLY A 72 5.78 -24.07 -14.71
CA GLY A 72 4.39 -23.83 -14.36
C GLY A 72 3.61 -25.13 -14.09
N THR A 73 3.82 -26.14 -14.92
CA THR A 73 3.25 -27.48 -14.69
C THR A 73 3.73 -28.07 -13.36
N LEU A 74 5.03 -27.97 -13.05
CA LEU A 74 5.60 -28.42 -11.79
C LEU A 74 5.02 -27.68 -10.58
N ALA A 75 4.83 -26.36 -10.71
CA ALA A 75 4.24 -25.52 -9.67
C ALA A 75 2.79 -25.91 -9.33
N VAL A 76 2.04 -26.44 -10.31
CA VAL A 76 0.67 -26.92 -10.10
C VAL A 76 0.66 -28.41 -9.68
N ALA A 77 1.50 -29.24 -10.28
CA ALA A 77 1.52 -30.67 -10.02
C ALA A 77 2.00 -30.99 -8.58
N ALA A 78 2.95 -30.22 -8.05
CA ALA A 78 3.48 -30.49 -6.71
C ALA A 78 2.41 -30.37 -5.59
N PRO A 79 1.61 -29.28 -5.48
CA PRO A 79 0.56 -29.20 -4.47
C PRO A 79 -0.56 -30.23 -4.71
N VAL A 80 -0.87 -30.57 -5.98
CA VAL A 80 -1.86 -31.61 -6.30
C VAL A 80 -1.36 -32.99 -5.84
N ALA A 81 -0.09 -33.32 -6.06
CA ALA A 81 0.50 -34.58 -5.61
C ALA A 81 0.51 -34.67 -4.07
N VAL A 82 0.86 -33.57 -3.38
CA VAL A 82 0.79 -33.52 -1.91
C VAL A 82 -0.64 -33.69 -1.44
N LEU A 83 -1.62 -33.04 -2.05
CA LEU A 83 -3.03 -33.21 -1.69
C LEU A 83 -3.50 -34.64 -1.92
N ALA A 84 -3.15 -35.27 -3.05
CA ALA A 84 -3.48 -36.65 -3.34
C ALA A 84 -2.86 -37.61 -2.30
N LEU A 85 -1.62 -37.34 -1.87
CA LEU A 85 -0.96 -38.11 -0.81
C LEU A 85 -1.72 -38.00 0.52
N TYR A 86 -2.18 -36.78 0.90
CA TYR A 86 -2.97 -36.60 2.13
C TYR A 86 -4.35 -37.24 2.04
N VAL A 87 -4.99 -37.24 0.88
CA VAL A 87 -6.26 -37.93 0.63
C VAL A 87 -6.07 -39.45 0.76
N TRP A 88 -5.04 -39.97 0.10
CA TRP A 88 -4.71 -41.40 0.15
C TRP A 88 -4.36 -41.89 1.57
N ALA A 89 -3.65 -41.08 2.34
CA ALA A 89 -3.33 -41.35 3.73
C ALA A 89 -4.54 -41.22 4.69
N GLY A 90 -5.72 -40.79 4.22
CA GLY A 90 -6.91 -40.57 5.05
C GLY A 90 -6.79 -39.39 6.02
N LEU A 91 -5.79 -38.48 5.82
CA LEU A 91 -5.46 -37.40 6.73
C LEU A 91 -5.95 -36.02 6.26
N LEU A 92 -6.74 -35.96 5.17
CA LEU A 92 -7.24 -34.69 4.64
C LEU A 92 -8.05 -33.92 5.69
N TRP A 93 -8.88 -34.60 6.50
CA TRP A 93 -9.64 -33.99 7.57
C TRP A 93 -8.75 -33.35 8.65
N VAL A 94 -7.59 -33.95 8.96
CA VAL A 94 -6.60 -33.42 9.91
C VAL A 94 -6.06 -32.10 9.41
N VAL A 95 -5.75 -32.04 8.11
CA VAL A 95 -5.28 -30.79 7.46
C VAL A 95 -6.36 -29.71 7.50
N VAL A 96 -7.60 -30.05 7.13
CA VAL A 96 -8.72 -29.11 7.12
C VAL A 96 -9.01 -28.56 8.51
N VAL A 97 -9.06 -29.43 9.52
CA VAL A 97 -9.27 -29.03 10.93
C VAL A 97 -8.12 -28.17 11.44
N SER A 98 -6.87 -28.57 11.18
CA SER A 98 -5.70 -27.75 11.57
C SER A 98 -5.68 -26.39 10.92
N LEU A 99 -5.96 -26.30 9.62
CA LEU A 99 -6.06 -25.01 8.91
C LEU A 99 -7.20 -24.16 9.46
N GLY A 100 -8.36 -24.75 9.77
CA GLY A 100 -9.49 -24.06 10.40
C GLY A 100 -9.13 -23.50 11.78
N LEU A 101 -8.45 -24.28 12.60
CA LEU A 101 -7.96 -23.86 13.91
C LEU A 101 -6.88 -22.76 13.80
N TRP A 102 -5.98 -22.84 12.82
CA TRP A 102 -5.02 -21.79 12.53
C TRP A 102 -5.72 -20.50 12.08
N ALA A 103 -6.71 -20.60 11.19
CA ALA A 103 -7.50 -19.42 10.77
C ALA A 103 -8.24 -18.78 11.95
N LEU A 104 -8.78 -19.59 12.86
CA LEU A 104 -9.39 -19.12 14.11
C LEU A 104 -8.35 -18.45 15.01
N ALA A 105 -7.16 -19.05 15.18
CA ALA A 105 -6.07 -18.49 15.98
C ALA A 105 -5.62 -17.12 15.44
N LEU A 106 -5.45 -17.01 14.11
CA LEU A 106 -5.06 -15.75 13.46
C LEU A 106 -6.16 -14.68 13.57
N SER A 107 -7.43 -15.05 13.40
CA SER A 107 -8.55 -14.10 13.50
C SER A 107 -8.75 -13.62 14.94
N ALA A 108 -8.75 -14.52 15.92
CA ALA A 108 -8.86 -14.17 17.32
C ALA A 108 -7.65 -13.37 17.82
N GLY A 109 -6.43 -13.74 17.42
CA GLY A 109 -5.21 -13.00 17.71
C GLY A 109 -5.23 -11.60 17.13
N GLY A 110 -5.65 -11.45 15.88
CA GLY A 110 -5.85 -10.16 15.23
C GLY A 110 -6.87 -9.29 15.95
N ALA A 111 -7.99 -9.87 16.42
CA ALA A 111 -8.99 -9.16 17.21
C ALA A 111 -8.45 -8.72 18.60
N ALA A 112 -7.61 -9.54 19.23
CA ALA A 112 -6.97 -9.19 20.51
C ALA A 112 -5.96 -8.05 20.38
N LEU A 113 -5.15 -8.06 19.32
CA LEU A 113 -4.09 -7.08 19.06
C LEU A 113 -4.61 -5.81 18.39
N GLY A 114 -5.65 -5.92 17.54
CA GLY A 114 -6.11 -4.84 16.65
C GLY A 114 -6.82 -3.67 17.33
N ARG A 115 -7.20 -3.79 18.58
CA ARG A 115 -7.90 -2.71 19.31
C ARG A 115 -7.00 -1.63 19.89
N GLU A 116 -5.68 -1.85 19.89
CA GLU A 116 -4.70 -0.87 20.39
C GLU A 116 -4.03 -0.04 19.31
N ALA A 117 -4.02 -0.52 18.08
CA ALA A 117 -3.50 0.27 16.99
C ALA A 117 -4.46 1.44 16.72
N ARG A 118 -4.35 2.52 17.51
CA ARG A 118 -4.79 3.83 17.05
C ARG A 118 -3.82 4.19 15.92
N PRO A 119 -4.27 4.32 14.66
CA PRO A 119 -3.44 4.98 13.68
C PRO A 119 -3.10 6.35 14.24
N ASP A 120 -1.86 6.83 14.04
CA ASP A 120 -1.49 8.22 14.26
C ASP A 120 -2.39 9.04 13.32
N ARG A 121 -3.56 9.42 13.84
CA ARG A 121 -4.51 10.21 13.08
C ARG A 121 -3.96 11.62 13.02
N VAL A 122 -3.75 12.10 11.82
CA VAL A 122 -3.48 13.50 11.60
C VAL A 122 -4.60 14.32 12.28
N PRO A 123 -4.26 15.31 13.11
CA PRO A 123 -5.26 16.13 13.79
C PRO A 123 -6.24 16.75 12.80
N GLU A 124 -7.53 16.60 13.08
CA GLU A 124 -8.60 17.19 12.29
C GLU A 124 -8.98 18.55 12.87
N VAL A 125 -8.85 19.61 12.06
CA VAL A 125 -9.21 20.97 12.42
C VAL A 125 -10.50 21.34 11.68
N ARG A 126 -11.52 21.82 12.40
CA ARG A 126 -12.72 22.35 11.75
C ARG A 126 -12.37 23.58 10.94
N ALA A 127 -12.87 23.64 9.72
CA ALA A 127 -12.67 24.77 8.83
C ALA A 127 -14.01 25.29 8.32
N ALA A 128 -14.12 26.61 8.19
CA ALA A 128 -15.30 27.24 7.59
C ALA A 128 -15.46 26.79 6.13
N PRO A 129 -16.69 26.74 5.60
CA PRO A 129 -16.91 26.50 4.18
C PRO A 129 -16.10 27.49 3.31
N PRO A 130 -15.50 27.01 2.20
CA PRO A 130 -14.81 27.89 1.27
C PRO A 130 -15.82 28.84 0.59
N ARG A 131 -15.36 30.05 0.25
CA ARG A 131 -16.21 31.08 -0.41
C ARG A 131 -16.12 31.01 -1.92
N ARG A 132 -14.94 30.60 -2.44
CA ARG A 132 -14.64 30.53 -3.88
C ARG A 132 -13.87 29.24 -4.20
N PRO A 133 -14.49 28.07 -3.99
CA PRO A 133 -13.85 26.79 -4.32
C PRO A 133 -13.75 26.62 -5.83
N PHE A 134 -12.56 26.23 -6.32
CA PHE A 134 -12.31 25.92 -7.73
C PHE A 134 -11.94 24.44 -7.89
N LEU A 135 -12.69 23.71 -8.72
CA LEU A 135 -12.55 22.29 -8.91
C LEU A 135 -12.17 21.94 -10.36
N ILE A 136 -11.08 21.21 -10.53
CA ILE A 136 -10.67 20.68 -11.84
C ILE A 136 -11.14 19.22 -11.94
N MET A 137 -11.92 18.89 -12.96
CA MET A 137 -12.48 17.57 -13.13
C MET A 137 -12.10 16.96 -14.48
N ASN A 138 -11.57 15.73 -14.45
CA ASN A 138 -11.28 14.98 -15.67
C ASN A 138 -12.45 14.02 -15.99
N PRO A 139 -13.22 14.28 -17.05
CA PRO A 139 -14.41 13.51 -17.37
C PRO A 139 -14.12 12.04 -17.72
N ARG A 140 -12.88 11.70 -18.15
CA ARG A 140 -12.47 10.32 -18.47
C ARG A 140 -11.96 9.54 -17.26
N SER A 141 -11.72 10.19 -16.12
CA SER A 141 -11.17 9.51 -14.94
C SER A 141 -12.10 8.43 -14.40
N GLY A 142 -11.47 7.30 -14.00
CA GLY A 142 -12.17 6.19 -13.36
C GLY A 142 -13.32 5.59 -14.17
N GLY A 143 -13.23 5.63 -15.51
CA GLY A 143 -14.30 5.15 -16.37
C GLY A 143 -15.50 6.08 -16.46
N GLY A 144 -15.29 7.40 -16.32
CA GLY A 144 -16.36 8.40 -16.46
C GLY A 144 -17.13 8.71 -15.19
N LYS A 145 -16.54 8.49 -14.02
CA LYS A 145 -17.17 8.76 -12.72
C LYS A 145 -17.69 10.20 -12.57
N VAL A 146 -17.01 11.18 -13.17
CA VAL A 146 -17.45 12.58 -13.13
C VAL A 146 -18.89 12.73 -13.67
N GLY A 147 -19.19 12.15 -14.82
CA GLY A 147 -20.53 12.16 -15.40
C GLY A 147 -21.50 11.23 -14.66
N ALA A 148 -21.05 9.99 -14.36
CA ALA A 148 -21.89 8.97 -13.72
C ALA A 148 -22.46 9.41 -12.37
N PHE A 149 -21.69 10.19 -11.59
CA PHE A 149 -22.09 10.71 -10.29
C PHE A 149 -22.55 12.19 -10.34
N ARG A 150 -22.65 12.79 -11.54
CA ARG A 150 -23.06 14.20 -11.74
C ARG A 150 -22.23 15.15 -10.86
N LEU A 151 -20.91 14.93 -10.81
CA LEU A 151 -20.03 15.66 -9.88
C LEU A 151 -19.98 17.15 -10.21
N ARG A 152 -20.04 17.53 -11.50
CA ARG A 152 -20.02 18.93 -11.95
C ARG A 152 -21.25 19.69 -11.41
N GLU A 153 -22.43 19.13 -11.66
CA GLU A 153 -23.70 19.75 -11.27
C GLU A 153 -23.80 19.88 -9.75
N ARG A 154 -23.48 18.80 -9.04
CA ARG A 154 -23.48 18.80 -7.56
C ARG A 154 -22.49 19.80 -6.98
N ALA A 155 -21.29 19.91 -7.55
CA ALA A 155 -20.31 20.87 -7.09
C ALA A 155 -20.76 22.31 -7.33
N ALA A 156 -21.36 22.60 -8.50
CA ALA A 156 -21.90 23.89 -8.83
C ALA A 156 -23.09 24.28 -7.90
N GLU A 157 -23.97 23.35 -7.57
CA GLU A 157 -25.05 23.54 -6.58
C GLU A 157 -24.50 23.89 -5.18
N LEU A 158 -23.28 23.44 -4.84
CA LEU A 158 -22.58 23.77 -3.61
C LEU A 158 -21.71 25.05 -3.71
N GLY A 159 -21.84 25.81 -4.81
CA GLY A 159 -21.17 27.07 -5.02
C GLY A 159 -19.72 26.97 -5.54
N ALA A 160 -19.30 25.79 -6.03
CA ALA A 160 -17.98 25.61 -6.61
C ALA A 160 -17.94 26.01 -8.09
N GLU A 161 -16.90 26.71 -8.48
CA GLU A 161 -16.53 26.88 -9.88
C GLU A 161 -15.88 25.60 -10.38
N VAL A 162 -16.33 25.05 -11.52
CA VAL A 162 -15.87 23.77 -12.04
C VAL A 162 -15.31 23.93 -13.44
N HIS A 163 -14.03 23.58 -13.60
CA HIS A 163 -13.37 23.44 -14.88
C HIS A 163 -13.33 21.96 -15.29
N LEU A 164 -13.99 21.62 -16.41
CA LEU A 164 -13.89 20.29 -17.01
C LEU A 164 -12.73 20.28 -17.98
N LEU A 165 -11.77 19.37 -17.77
CA LEU A 165 -10.67 19.18 -18.72
C LEU A 165 -11.21 18.68 -20.07
N ASP A 166 -10.75 19.31 -21.16
CA ASP A 166 -11.05 18.85 -22.52
C ASP A 166 -10.27 17.56 -22.83
N PRO A 167 -10.97 16.44 -23.05
CA PRO A 167 -10.28 15.20 -23.37
C PRO A 167 -9.50 15.21 -24.69
N ALA A 168 -9.77 16.17 -25.59
CA ALA A 168 -9.11 16.32 -26.87
C ALA A 168 -7.85 17.19 -26.79
N ARG A 169 -7.64 17.91 -25.71
CA ARG A 169 -6.53 18.86 -25.52
C ARG A 169 -5.67 18.48 -24.33
N HIS A 170 -4.38 18.74 -24.42
CA HIS A 170 -3.49 18.67 -23.27
C HIS A 170 -3.52 20.02 -22.54
N GLU A 171 -4.25 20.07 -21.42
CA GLU A 171 -4.31 21.28 -20.59
C GLU A 171 -3.30 21.18 -19.44
N ASP A 172 -2.60 22.29 -19.17
CA ASP A 172 -1.73 22.38 -17.99
C ASP A 172 -2.56 22.63 -16.73
N VAL A 173 -2.88 21.54 -16.02
CA VAL A 173 -3.67 21.59 -14.78
C VAL A 173 -3.01 22.45 -13.68
N ALA A 174 -1.67 22.55 -13.66
CA ALA A 174 -0.97 23.38 -12.70
C ALA A 174 -1.13 24.87 -13.04
N ALA A 175 -1.09 25.21 -14.33
CA ALA A 175 -1.37 26.58 -14.78
C ALA A 175 -2.82 26.99 -14.49
N LEU A 176 -3.79 26.10 -14.76
CA LEU A 176 -5.20 26.32 -14.41
C LEU A 176 -5.38 26.56 -12.90
N ALA A 177 -4.74 25.75 -12.07
CA ALA A 177 -4.82 25.90 -10.61
C ALA A 177 -4.21 27.22 -10.13
N ARG A 178 -3.03 27.64 -10.68
CA ARG A 178 -2.42 28.94 -10.36
C ARG A 178 -3.32 30.11 -10.76
N GLY A 179 -3.85 30.09 -11.98
CA GLY A 179 -4.77 31.13 -12.44
C GLY A 179 -6.02 31.23 -11.57
N ALA A 180 -6.56 30.11 -11.09
CA ALA A 180 -7.68 30.13 -10.16
C ALA A 180 -7.32 30.79 -8.81
N VAL A 181 -6.14 30.51 -8.25
CA VAL A 181 -5.66 31.14 -7.01
C VAL A 181 -5.44 32.64 -7.21
N GLU A 182 -4.83 33.06 -8.31
CA GLU A 182 -4.65 34.43 -8.68
C GLU A 182 -6.00 35.18 -8.85
N ALA A 183 -7.02 34.47 -9.35
CA ALA A 183 -8.39 34.95 -9.43
C ALA A 183 -9.12 34.94 -8.06
N GLY A 184 -8.47 34.49 -6.98
CA GLY A 184 -8.97 34.52 -5.60
C GLY A 184 -9.70 33.24 -5.17
N ALA A 185 -9.43 32.12 -5.77
CA ALA A 185 -9.91 30.84 -5.25
C ALA A 185 -9.29 30.55 -3.86
N ASP A 186 -10.13 30.21 -2.89
CA ASP A 186 -9.75 29.92 -1.51
C ASP A 186 -9.71 28.41 -1.19
N LEU A 187 -10.01 27.57 -2.20
CA LEU A 187 -9.85 26.12 -2.19
C LEU A 187 -9.63 25.63 -3.61
N LEU A 188 -8.67 24.71 -3.79
CA LEU A 188 -8.48 23.95 -5.03
C LEU A 188 -8.93 22.52 -4.83
N GLY A 189 -9.60 21.93 -5.83
CA GLY A 189 -9.99 20.52 -5.77
C GLY A 189 -9.81 19.80 -7.09
N VAL A 190 -9.69 18.46 -7.02
CA VAL A 190 -9.49 17.62 -8.20
C VAL A 190 -10.39 16.38 -8.15
N ALA A 191 -11.17 16.18 -9.21
CA ALA A 191 -11.78 14.92 -9.56
C ALA A 191 -10.97 14.27 -10.70
N GLY A 192 -9.97 13.46 -10.33
CA GLY A 192 -9.01 12.91 -11.28
C GLY A 192 -8.13 11.81 -10.68
N GLY A 193 -7.17 11.31 -11.45
CA GLY A 193 -6.17 10.37 -10.99
C GLY A 193 -5.11 11.01 -10.09
N ASP A 194 -4.33 10.15 -9.40
CA ASP A 194 -3.31 10.59 -8.43
C ASP A 194 -2.27 11.56 -9.03
N GLY A 195 -1.86 11.37 -10.30
CA GLY A 195 -0.94 12.29 -10.98
C GLY A 195 -1.51 13.70 -11.20
N THR A 196 -2.80 13.81 -11.57
CA THR A 196 -3.48 15.12 -11.66
C THR A 196 -3.62 15.76 -10.28
N GLN A 197 -3.94 14.94 -9.27
CA GLN A 197 -4.03 15.39 -7.87
C GLN A 197 -2.70 15.95 -7.39
N ALA A 198 -1.57 15.30 -7.69
CA ALA A 198 -0.24 15.73 -7.27
C ALA A 198 0.13 17.13 -7.84
N LYS A 199 -0.19 17.38 -9.11
CA LYS A 199 0.07 18.68 -9.77
C LYS A 199 -0.68 19.83 -9.10
N VAL A 200 -1.97 19.62 -8.81
CA VAL A 200 -2.80 20.66 -8.16
C VAL A 200 -2.46 20.77 -6.66
N ALA A 201 -2.16 19.65 -5.99
CA ALA A 201 -1.69 19.63 -4.60
C ALA A 201 -0.40 20.44 -4.42
N GLN A 202 0.52 20.38 -5.40
CA GLN A 202 1.73 21.22 -5.39
C GLN A 202 1.38 22.69 -5.38
N VAL A 203 0.51 23.14 -6.29
CA VAL A 203 0.07 24.54 -6.36
C VAL A 203 -0.65 24.95 -5.06
N ALA A 204 -1.53 24.09 -4.55
CA ALA A 204 -2.22 24.34 -3.28
C ALA A 204 -1.26 24.53 -2.11
N ALA A 205 -0.21 23.68 -2.03
CA ALA A 205 0.82 23.78 -0.99
C ALA A 205 1.70 25.02 -1.15
N GLU A 206 2.06 25.40 -2.38
CA GLU A 206 2.86 26.61 -2.68
C GLU A 206 2.13 27.89 -2.28
N HIS A 207 0.81 27.95 -2.49
CA HIS A 207 -0.02 29.12 -2.17
C HIS A 207 -0.72 29.03 -0.80
N GLY A 208 -0.54 27.93 -0.05
CA GLY A 208 -1.15 27.75 1.27
C GLY A 208 -2.67 27.61 1.26
N VAL A 209 -3.30 27.33 0.11
CA VAL A 209 -4.74 27.09 0.00
C VAL A 209 -5.09 25.63 0.29
N PRO A 210 -6.26 25.31 0.87
CA PRO A 210 -6.71 23.94 1.09
C PRO A 210 -6.92 23.20 -0.22
N PHE A 211 -6.64 21.90 -0.19
CA PHE A 211 -6.79 20.98 -1.30
C PHE A 211 -7.89 19.95 -1.04
N LEU A 212 -8.86 19.82 -1.94
CA LEU A 212 -9.94 18.84 -1.89
C LEU A 212 -9.67 17.71 -2.88
N VAL A 213 -9.67 16.48 -2.36
CA VAL A 213 -9.58 15.26 -3.17
C VAL A 213 -10.96 14.69 -3.42
N ILE A 214 -11.31 14.48 -4.69
CA ILE A 214 -12.51 13.77 -5.12
C ILE A 214 -12.08 12.43 -5.74
N SER A 215 -12.54 11.31 -5.19
CA SER A 215 -12.09 9.95 -5.49
C SER A 215 -12.58 9.42 -6.85
N ALA A 216 -12.47 10.24 -7.89
CA ALA A 216 -12.94 9.92 -9.24
C ALA A 216 -11.89 9.18 -10.12
N GLY A 217 -10.66 8.99 -9.69
CA GLY A 217 -9.64 8.24 -10.42
C GLY A 217 -9.84 6.73 -10.38
N THR A 218 -9.00 5.98 -11.12
CA THR A 218 -9.07 4.50 -11.18
C THR A 218 -8.52 3.84 -9.90
N ARG A 219 -7.41 4.35 -9.37
CA ARG A 219 -6.73 3.74 -8.19
C ARG A 219 -7.04 4.49 -6.90
N ASN A 220 -6.96 5.81 -6.90
CA ASN A 220 -7.30 6.69 -5.77
C ASN A 220 -6.58 6.33 -4.46
N HIS A 221 -5.29 5.98 -4.51
CA HIS A 221 -4.55 5.57 -3.31
C HIS A 221 -4.52 6.69 -2.27
N PHE A 222 -4.28 7.94 -2.70
CA PHE A 222 -4.27 9.07 -1.80
C PHE A 222 -5.64 9.32 -1.15
N ALA A 223 -6.73 9.23 -1.92
CA ALA A 223 -8.08 9.34 -1.39
C ALA A 223 -8.40 8.25 -0.35
N LEU A 224 -7.96 7.01 -0.60
CA LEU A 224 -8.15 5.90 0.34
C LEU A 224 -7.40 6.11 1.66
N ASP A 225 -6.18 6.65 1.61
CA ASP A 225 -5.39 6.95 2.81
C ASP A 225 -6.00 8.11 3.61
N LEU A 226 -6.67 9.05 2.93
CA LEU A 226 -7.48 10.10 3.56
C LEU A 226 -8.80 9.57 4.15
N GLY A 227 -9.14 8.30 3.93
CA GLY A 227 -10.37 7.68 4.40
C GLY A 227 -11.62 8.02 3.60
N LEU A 228 -11.45 8.47 2.35
CA LEU A 228 -12.56 8.79 1.45
C LEU A 228 -13.16 7.53 0.82
N ASP A 229 -14.45 7.59 0.46
CA ASP A 229 -15.10 6.52 -0.26
C ASP A 229 -14.68 6.53 -1.73
N ARG A 230 -14.20 5.40 -2.18
CA ARG A 230 -13.78 5.19 -3.56
C ARG A 230 -14.95 4.88 -4.50
N ASP A 231 -16.00 4.32 -3.94
CA ASP A 231 -17.17 3.86 -4.70
C ASP A 231 -18.26 4.94 -4.75
N ASP A 232 -18.22 5.91 -3.82
CA ASP A 232 -19.04 7.12 -3.84
C ASP A 232 -18.20 8.41 -3.84
N PRO A 233 -17.67 8.83 -4.99
CA PRO A 233 -16.91 10.08 -5.10
C PRO A 233 -17.76 11.33 -4.84
N ALA A 234 -19.08 11.26 -4.92
CA ALA A 234 -19.94 12.40 -4.65
C ALA A 234 -19.92 12.80 -3.17
N SER A 235 -19.75 11.84 -2.26
CA SER A 235 -19.60 12.13 -0.83
C SER A 235 -18.39 12.99 -0.49
N CYS A 236 -17.38 13.04 -1.36
CA CYS A 236 -16.23 13.94 -1.17
C CYS A 236 -16.63 15.42 -1.21
N LEU A 237 -17.71 15.78 -1.93
CA LEU A 237 -18.20 17.16 -2.05
C LEU A 237 -18.80 17.68 -0.74
N ASP A 238 -19.18 16.82 0.20
CA ASP A 238 -19.64 17.23 1.53
C ASP A 238 -18.59 18.06 2.27
N ALA A 239 -17.31 17.93 1.88
CA ALA A 239 -16.23 18.76 2.39
C ALA A 239 -16.41 20.26 2.08
N LEU A 240 -17.18 20.63 1.09
CA LEU A 240 -17.46 22.03 0.76
C LEU A 240 -18.35 22.69 1.81
N THR A 241 -19.19 21.93 2.50
CA THR A 241 -20.11 22.43 3.54
C THR A 241 -19.71 22.01 4.95
N ASP A 242 -19.56 20.69 5.23
CA ASP A 242 -19.18 20.13 6.54
C ASP A 242 -17.80 19.43 6.43
N GLY A 243 -16.75 20.22 6.25
CA GLY A 243 -15.38 19.74 6.10
C GLY A 243 -14.50 19.95 7.32
N VAL A 244 -13.47 19.11 7.39
CA VAL A 244 -12.32 19.29 8.29
C VAL A 244 -11.04 19.34 7.47
N GLU A 245 -10.01 20.00 8.02
CA GLU A 245 -8.70 20.09 7.39
C GLU A 245 -7.70 19.23 8.13
N LEU A 246 -6.86 18.54 7.35
CA LEU A 246 -5.72 17.76 7.78
C LEU A 246 -4.46 18.42 7.25
N ARG A 247 -3.39 18.47 8.04
CA ARG A 247 -2.05 18.82 7.53
C ARG A 247 -1.31 17.53 7.23
N VAL A 248 -1.00 17.33 5.95
CA VAL A 248 -0.30 16.11 5.49
C VAL A 248 1.00 16.49 4.80
N ASP A 249 1.91 15.53 4.78
CA ASP A 249 3.20 15.70 4.14
C ASP A 249 3.06 15.63 2.62
N LEU A 250 4.01 16.24 1.91
CA LEU A 250 4.08 16.21 0.46
C LEU A 250 5.49 15.78 0.03
N GLY A 251 5.56 14.71 -0.78
CA GLY A 251 6.80 14.23 -1.35
C GLY A 251 7.16 14.98 -2.63
N PHE A 252 8.46 15.10 -2.91
CA PHE A 252 9.00 15.74 -4.12
C PHE A 252 10.08 14.86 -4.74
N VAL A 253 10.10 14.79 -6.07
CA VAL A 253 11.11 14.13 -6.88
C VAL A 253 11.49 15.03 -8.06
N GLY A 254 12.77 15.40 -8.18
CA GLY A 254 13.21 16.31 -9.24
C GLY A 254 12.43 17.64 -9.29
N GLY A 255 11.96 18.15 -8.14
CA GLY A 255 11.15 19.36 -8.04
C GLY A 255 9.64 19.18 -8.26
N ARG A 256 9.17 18.00 -8.67
CA ARG A 256 7.74 17.68 -8.85
C ARG A 256 7.18 17.03 -7.59
N ALA A 257 5.99 17.46 -7.19
CA ALA A 257 5.29 16.83 -6.07
C ALA A 257 4.74 15.44 -6.44
N PHE A 258 4.70 14.56 -5.45
CA PHE A 258 3.95 13.32 -5.50
C PHE A 258 3.18 13.10 -4.18
N VAL A 259 1.97 12.57 -4.31
CA VAL A 259 1.09 12.30 -3.17
C VAL A 259 1.19 10.86 -2.70
N ASN A 260 1.59 9.92 -3.57
CA ASN A 260 1.75 8.50 -3.22
C ASN A 260 3.21 8.07 -3.25
N ASN A 261 3.80 7.94 -4.43
CA ASN A 261 5.17 7.41 -4.55
C ASN A 261 5.84 7.77 -5.88
N ALA A 262 7.18 7.69 -5.85
CA ALA A 262 8.05 7.61 -7.01
C ALA A 262 8.71 6.23 -7.05
N SER A 263 8.69 5.57 -8.20
CA SER A 263 9.28 4.25 -8.43
C SER A 263 10.36 4.31 -9.48
N PHE A 264 11.42 3.50 -9.31
CA PHE A 264 12.58 3.45 -10.19
C PHE A 264 12.96 2.02 -10.52
N GLY A 265 13.74 1.85 -11.60
CA GLY A 265 14.19 0.55 -12.06
C GLY A 265 13.11 -0.22 -12.81
N THR A 266 13.08 -1.53 -12.61
CA THR A 266 12.28 -2.45 -13.42
C THR A 266 10.78 -2.15 -13.39
N TYR A 267 10.23 -1.70 -12.26
CA TYR A 267 8.82 -1.36 -12.18
C TYR A 267 8.47 -0.12 -13.02
N ALA A 268 9.33 0.89 -13.02
CA ALA A 268 9.16 2.08 -13.85
C ALA A 268 9.20 1.73 -15.34
N ALA A 269 10.13 0.87 -15.76
CA ALA A 269 10.24 0.41 -17.14
C ALA A 269 9.00 -0.36 -17.63
N VAL A 270 8.40 -1.19 -16.76
CA VAL A 270 7.14 -1.91 -17.07
C VAL A 270 5.98 -0.94 -17.29
N VAL A 271 5.82 0.04 -16.41
CA VAL A 271 4.72 1.03 -16.49
C VAL A 271 4.82 1.88 -17.75
N GLN A 272 6.03 2.12 -18.26
CA GLN A 272 6.28 2.92 -19.48
C GLN A 272 6.10 2.13 -20.78
N SER A 273 6.08 0.80 -20.74
CA SER A 273 5.89 -0.02 -21.95
C SER A 273 4.53 0.30 -22.61
N PRO A 274 4.49 0.63 -23.93
CA PRO A 274 3.23 0.84 -24.64
C PRO A 274 2.27 -0.34 -24.50
N ALA A 275 2.80 -1.57 -24.57
CA ALA A 275 2.04 -2.81 -24.39
C ALA A 275 1.40 -2.95 -22.99
N TYR A 276 1.89 -2.24 -21.97
CA TYR A 276 1.30 -2.24 -20.62
C TYR A 276 -0.09 -1.59 -20.58
N ARG A 277 -0.37 -0.66 -21.48
CA ARG A 277 -1.69 -0.01 -21.57
C ARG A 277 -2.77 -0.94 -22.10
N ASP A 278 -2.40 -1.82 -23.02
CA ASP A 278 -3.32 -2.71 -23.74
C ASP A 278 -3.54 -4.04 -23.00
N ASP A 279 -2.46 -4.66 -22.49
CA ASP A 279 -2.53 -5.90 -21.70
C ASP A 279 -1.47 -5.91 -20.59
N LYS A 280 -1.87 -5.43 -19.41
CA LYS A 280 -1.01 -5.29 -18.23
C LYS A 280 -0.42 -6.62 -17.77
N VAL A 281 -1.25 -7.67 -17.71
CA VAL A 281 -0.85 -8.97 -17.15
C VAL A 281 0.14 -9.64 -18.09
N ARG A 282 -0.15 -9.66 -19.39
CA ARG A 282 0.70 -10.26 -20.41
C ARG A 282 2.04 -9.55 -20.51
N THR A 283 2.05 -8.21 -20.47
CA THR A 283 3.27 -7.39 -20.51
C THR A 283 4.15 -7.64 -19.32
N ILE A 284 3.59 -7.63 -18.08
CA ILE A 284 4.34 -7.93 -16.86
C ILE A 284 4.94 -9.33 -16.95
N LEU A 285 4.14 -10.35 -17.32
CA LEU A 285 4.61 -11.73 -17.43
C LEU A 285 5.68 -11.91 -18.51
N ALA A 286 5.63 -11.13 -19.61
CA ALA A 286 6.63 -11.18 -20.66
C ALA A 286 7.96 -10.54 -20.23
N MET A 287 7.92 -9.46 -19.46
CA MET A 287 9.11 -8.71 -19.01
C MET A 287 9.71 -9.28 -17.71
N LEU A 288 8.93 -10.01 -16.93
CA LEU A 288 9.32 -10.50 -15.62
C LEU A 288 10.64 -11.31 -15.62
N PRO A 289 10.95 -12.18 -16.60
CA PRO A 289 12.25 -12.88 -16.65
C PRO A 289 13.44 -11.94 -16.72
N ASP A 290 13.39 -10.91 -17.57
CA ASP A 290 14.47 -9.93 -17.73
C ASP A 290 14.64 -9.09 -16.46
N LEU A 291 13.51 -8.79 -15.80
CA LEU A 291 13.47 -8.03 -14.57
C LEU A 291 14.08 -8.79 -13.37
N LEU A 292 13.83 -10.10 -13.30
CA LEU A 292 14.31 -10.96 -12.21
C LEU A 292 15.75 -11.44 -12.41
N THR A 293 16.27 -11.39 -13.64
CA THR A 293 17.62 -11.87 -13.97
C THR A 293 18.65 -10.77 -14.22
N HIS A 294 18.34 -9.52 -13.87
CA HIS A 294 19.20 -8.33 -14.11
C HIS A 294 19.66 -8.13 -15.57
N GLN A 295 18.93 -8.65 -16.54
CA GLN A 295 19.32 -8.58 -17.94
C GLN A 295 18.98 -7.25 -18.63
N ARG A 296 18.22 -6.36 -17.97
CA ARG A 296 17.80 -5.06 -18.54
C ARG A 296 17.64 -3.99 -17.47
N GLY A 297 18.04 -2.78 -17.81
CA GLY A 297 17.90 -1.54 -17.06
C GLY A 297 19.19 -1.08 -16.37
N PRO A 298 19.27 0.19 -15.96
CA PRO A 298 20.43 0.76 -15.31
C PRO A 298 20.67 0.14 -13.94
N ARG A 299 21.94 0.04 -13.56
CA ARG A 299 22.32 -0.37 -12.19
C ARG A 299 22.08 0.78 -11.23
N LEU A 300 21.07 0.63 -10.39
CA LEU A 300 20.71 1.65 -9.41
C LEU A 300 21.58 1.60 -8.16
N THR A 301 21.81 2.76 -7.55
CA THR A 301 22.35 2.90 -6.20
C THR A 301 21.45 3.84 -5.41
N VAL A 302 20.98 3.42 -4.23
CA VAL A 302 20.10 4.21 -3.36
C VAL A 302 20.83 4.60 -2.09
N ARG A 303 20.79 5.89 -1.76
CA ARG A 303 21.33 6.44 -0.51
C ARG A 303 20.22 7.04 0.32
N ALA A 304 20.00 6.55 1.53
CA ALA A 304 18.97 7.01 2.46
C ALA A 304 19.44 6.81 3.91
N ALA A 305 19.28 7.81 4.76
CA ALA A 305 19.60 7.74 6.20
C ALA A 305 20.98 7.12 6.53
N GLY A 306 22.02 7.47 5.76
CA GLY A 306 23.36 6.92 5.94
C GLY A 306 23.57 5.49 5.39
N THR A 307 22.53 4.84 4.90
CA THR A 307 22.60 3.52 4.29
C THR A 307 22.73 3.64 2.77
N VAL A 308 23.55 2.77 2.19
CA VAL A 308 23.70 2.61 0.73
C VAL A 308 23.17 1.22 0.35
N VAL A 309 22.28 1.17 -0.63
CA VAL A 309 21.78 -0.07 -1.23
C VAL A 309 22.26 -0.10 -2.68
N ASP A 310 23.11 -1.05 -3.00
CA ASP A 310 23.69 -1.23 -4.34
C ASP A 310 22.91 -2.25 -5.15
N GLY A 311 22.69 -1.92 -6.44
CA GLY A 311 22.08 -2.79 -7.44
C GLY A 311 20.65 -3.25 -7.17
N PRO A 312 19.77 -2.46 -6.51
CA PRO A 312 18.39 -2.88 -6.37
C PRO A 312 17.69 -2.91 -7.74
N GLN A 313 16.92 -3.95 -8.00
CA GLN A 313 16.15 -4.10 -9.25
C GLN A 313 14.97 -3.16 -9.32
N ALA A 314 14.38 -2.87 -8.16
CA ALA A 314 13.27 -1.93 -8.04
C ALA A 314 13.41 -1.12 -6.75
N VAL A 315 13.09 0.16 -6.85
CA VAL A 315 13.06 1.10 -5.73
C VAL A 315 11.72 1.81 -5.72
N LEU A 316 11.10 1.85 -4.56
CA LEU A 316 9.88 2.61 -4.31
C LEU A 316 10.15 3.63 -3.20
N VAL A 317 9.99 4.90 -3.52
CA VAL A 317 10.07 6.01 -2.55
C VAL A 317 8.66 6.55 -2.35
N SER A 318 8.10 6.41 -1.15
CA SER A 318 6.73 6.82 -0.85
C SER A 318 6.68 8.08 0.01
N ASN A 319 5.65 8.87 -0.24
CA ASN A 319 5.27 9.99 0.63
C ASN A 319 4.66 9.41 1.92
N ASN A 320 5.46 9.32 2.95
CA ASN A 320 5.26 8.53 4.17
C ASN A 320 5.41 6.99 3.97
N PRO A 321 5.86 6.26 4.99
CA PRO A 321 6.14 4.84 4.89
C PRO A 321 4.90 3.99 4.64
N TYR A 322 5.01 3.02 3.74
CA TYR A 322 4.01 1.97 3.60
C TYR A 322 4.10 0.98 4.75
N ARG A 323 2.94 0.47 5.15
CA ARG A 323 2.86 -0.58 6.15
C ARG A 323 3.39 -1.89 5.57
N MET A 324 4.43 -2.41 6.21
CA MET A 324 5.01 -3.70 5.85
C MET A 324 4.25 -4.84 6.55
N GLY A 325 4.07 -5.97 5.86
CA GLY A 325 3.52 -7.20 6.45
C GLY A 325 2.04 -7.47 6.23
N ASP A 326 1.34 -6.65 5.45
CA ASP A 326 -0.01 -6.93 4.96
C ASP A 326 0.01 -7.13 3.43
N PRO A 327 0.05 -8.38 2.92
CA PRO A 327 0.03 -8.66 1.48
C PRO A 327 -1.24 -8.16 0.78
N ALA A 328 -2.36 -8.08 1.54
CA ALA A 328 -3.63 -7.52 1.06
C ALA A 328 -3.66 -5.98 1.18
N GLY A 329 -2.78 -5.40 1.99
CA GLY A 329 -2.65 -3.97 2.24
C GLY A 329 -1.53 -3.28 1.47
N LEU A 330 -0.96 -3.91 0.46
CA LEU A 330 0.00 -3.32 -0.46
C LEU A 330 -0.53 -1.98 -0.99
N GLY A 331 0.08 -0.89 -0.53
CA GLY A 331 -0.30 0.46 -0.92
C GLY A 331 -1.01 1.30 0.14
N ARG A 332 -1.14 0.83 1.38
CA ARG A 332 -1.61 1.66 2.51
C ARG A 332 -0.44 2.16 3.34
N ARG A 333 -0.49 3.42 3.68
CA ARG A 333 0.51 4.09 4.52
C ARG A 333 0.11 3.98 5.99
N GLU A 334 1.09 4.06 6.89
CA GLU A 334 0.82 4.09 8.34
C GLU A 334 0.15 5.39 8.76
N GLY A 335 0.55 6.49 8.14
CA GLY A 335 0.02 7.84 8.32
C GLY A 335 0.39 8.72 7.14
N LEU A 336 -0.08 9.97 7.18
CA LEU A 336 0.18 10.98 6.14
C LEU A 336 0.98 12.18 6.65
N ALA A 337 1.52 12.09 7.88
CA ALA A 337 2.23 13.18 8.56
C ALA A 337 3.39 12.64 9.43
N SER A 338 4.13 11.65 8.93
CA SER A 338 5.29 11.10 9.65
C SER A 338 6.56 11.94 9.52
N GLY A 339 6.58 12.91 8.60
CA GLY A 339 7.74 13.75 8.32
C GLY A 339 8.88 13.05 7.59
N VAL A 340 8.69 11.79 7.16
CA VAL A 340 9.72 11.01 6.48
C VAL A 340 9.19 10.28 5.25
N LEU A 341 10.04 10.13 4.24
CA LEU A 341 9.80 9.26 3.10
C LEU A 341 9.96 7.79 3.54
N GLY A 342 9.13 6.91 2.99
CA GLY A 342 9.37 5.47 3.03
C GLY A 342 10.17 5.03 1.82
N VAL A 343 11.13 4.13 2.02
CA VAL A 343 11.96 3.54 0.96
C VAL A 343 11.83 2.04 1.02
N ILE A 344 11.48 1.43 -0.10
CA ILE A 344 11.49 -0.02 -0.28
C ILE A 344 12.40 -0.31 -1.47
N ALA A 345 13.50 -1.01 -1.22
CA ALA A 345 14.42 -1.46 -2.26
C ALA A 345 14.39 -2.99 -2.33
N LEU A 346 14.21 -3.51 -3.55
CA LEU A 346 14.14 -4.92 -3.84
C LEU A 346 15.42 -5.37 -4.52
N THR A 347 16.13 -6.33 -3.88
CA THR A 347 17.34 -6.97 -4.41
C THR A 347 17.11 -8.48 -4.35
N VAL A 348 16.80 -9.12 -5.48
CA VAL A 348 16.49 -10.55 -5.53
C VAL A 348 17.43 -11.26 -6.49
N ASP A 349 18.38 -12.00 -5.94
CA ASP A 349 19.42 -12.70 -6.71
C ASP A 349 19.02 -14.16 -7.01
N ASN A 350 18.07 -14.72 -6.25
CA ASN A 350 17.67 -16.12 -6.40
C ASN A 350 16.26 -16.42 -5.88
N ALA A 351 15.76 -17.61 -6.25
CA ALA A 351 14.42 -18.08 -5.86
C ALA A 351 14.21 -18.21 -4.33
N ALA A 352 15.27 -18.50 -3.58
CA ALA A 352 15.16 -18.65 -2.12
C ALA A 352 14.92 -17.30 -1.44
N GLN A 353 15.54 -16.23 -1.93
CA GLN A 353 15.30 -14.85 -1.46
C GLN A 353 13.88 -14.41 -1.81
N ALA A 354 13.42 -14.64 -3.05
CA ALA A 354 12.04 -14.36 -3.44
C ALA A 354 11.01 -15.07 -2.55
N ALA A 355 11.22 -16.36 -2.29
CA ALA A 355 10.38 -17.14 -1.39
C ALA A 355 10.45 -16.64 0.07
N GLY A 356 11.58 -16.11 0.50
CA GLY A 356 11.76 -15.48 1.81
C GLY A 356 10.91 -14.22 1.96
N ILE A 357 10.88 -13.37 0.93
CA ILE A 357 10.07 -12.14 0.89
C ILE A 357 8.59 -12.47 0.95
N LEU A 358 8.13 -13.46 0.18
CA LEU A 358 6.72 -13.91 0.19
C LEU A 358 6.28 -14.45 1.56
N ARG A 359 7.21 -15.01 2.36
CA ARG A 359 6.97 -15.47 3.74
C ARG A 359 7.07 -14.36 4.79
N GLY A 360 7.22 -13.10 4.39
CA GLY A 360 7.32 -11.96 5.31
C GLY A 360 8.63 -11.92 6.11
N ARG A 361 9.66 -12.67 5.69
CA ARG A 361 10.99 -12.58 6.28
C ARG A 361 11.70 -11.33 5.73
N HIS A 362 11.70 -10.28 6.53
CA HIS A 362 12.51 -9.07 6.31
C HIS A 362 13.98 -9.47 6.54
N GLY A 363 14.67 -9.67 5.45
CA GLY A 363 16.06 -10.11 5.49
C GLY A 363 16.60 -10.17 4.08
N ARG A 364 17.67 -10.54 3.69
CA ARG A 364 18.32 -10.62 2.37
C ARG A 364 17.32 -10.54 1.19
N GLY A 365 17.22 -9.35 0.55
CA GLY A 365 16.44 -9.13 -0.66
C GLY A 365 15.35 -8.05 -0.59
N LEU A 366 14.89 -7.64 0.59
CA LEU A 366 13.97 -6.51 0.75
C LEU A 366 14.51 -5.57 1.84
N THR A 367 14.93 -4.39 1.43
CA THR A 367 15.39 -3.34 2.33
C THR A 367 14.28 -2.31 2.49
N ALA A 368 13.86 -2.04 3.72
CA ALA A 368 12.91 -0.99 4.06
C ALA A 368 13.59 0.04 4.97
N LEU A 369 13.54 1.31 4.58
CA LEU A 369 14.17 2.44 5.27
C LEU A 369 13.20 3.60 5.35
N THR A 370 13.49 4.56 6.23
CA THR A 370 12.83 5.86 6.28
C THR A 370 13.86 6.97 6.28
N ALA A 371 13.61 8.06 5.55
CA ALA A 371 14.56 9.18 5.45
C ALA A 371 13.82 10.49 5.10
N GLY A 372 14.39 11.63 5.49
CA GLY A 372 13.90 12.94 5.02
C GLY A 372 14.31 13.25 3.58
N GLU A 373 15.43 12.65 3.12
CA GLU A 373 15.92 12.74 1.75
C GLU A 373 16.41 11.36 1.28
N VAL A 374 16.15 11.04 0.02
CA VAL A 374 16.59 9.83 -0.67
C VAL A 374 17.24 10.24 -1.99
N VAL A 375 18.41 9.70 -2.26
CA VAL A 375 19.13 9.91 -3.52
C VAL A 375 19.16 8.59 -4.28
N VAL A 376 18.62 8.59 -5.49
CA VAL A 376 18.67 7.46 -6.42
C VAL A 376 19.63 7.83 -7.55
N ASP A 377 20.69 7.05 -7.69
CA ASP A 377 21.73 7.20 -8.68
C ASP A 377 21.74 6.00 -9.62
N ALA A 378 22.40 6.12 -10.77
CA ALA A 378 22.52 5.05 -11.74
C ALA A 378 23.82 5.17 -12.54
N ASP A 379 24.18 4.11 -13.26
CA ASP A 379 25.30 4.08 -14.22
C ASP A 379 24.96 4.71 -15.59
N GLU A 380 23.72 5.19 -15.76
CA GLU A 380 23.26 5.94 -16.94
C GLU A 380 22.97 7.40 -16.54
N PRO A 381 23.08 8.38 -17.49
CA PRO A 381 22.88 9.80 -17.19
C PRO A 381 21.41 10.15 -16.84
N GLU A 382 20.48 9.32 -17.25
CA GLU A 382 19.03 9.48 -17.03
C GLU A 382 18.40 8.15 -16.63
N ILE A 383 17.39 8.19 -15.76
CA ILE A 383 16.62 7.00 -15.37
C ILE A 383 15.14 7.18 -15.59
N GLN A 384 14.50 6.05 -15.91
CA GLN A 384 13.06 5.97 -15.99
C GLN A 384 12.43 5.95 -14.61
N ALA A 385 11.45 6.82 -14.36
CA ALA A 385 10.72 6.88 -13.11
C ALA A 385 9.21 6.82 -13.35
N GLY A 386 8.49 6.17 -12.44
CA GLY A 386 7.03 6.25 -12.37
C GLY A 386 6.64 7.10 -11.17
N VAL A 387 5.98 8.24 -11.37
CA VAL A 387 5.58 9.16 -10.30
C VAL A 387 4.06 9.26 -10.26
N ASP A 388 3.43 8.81 -9.18
CA ASP A 388 1.97 8.70 -9.03
C ASP A 388 1.28 8.06 -10.27
N GLY A 389 1.98 7.14 -10.93
CA GLY A 389 1.51 6.42 -12.11
C GLY A 389 1.77 7.14 -13.44
N GLU A 390 2.40 8.31 -13.46
CA GLU A 390 2.91 8.98 -14.66
C GLU A 390 4.36 8.55 -14.94
N ALA A 391 4.66 8.25 -16.20
CA ALA A 391 6.01 7.90 -16.66
C ALA A 391 6.84 9.15 -16.90
N LEU A 392 8.05 9.20 -16.35
CA LEU A 392 9.00 10.31 -16.47
C LEU A 392 10.41 9.78 -16.74
N THR A 393 11.22 10.58 -17.41
CA THR A 393 12.67 10.41 -17.50
C THR A 393 13.32 11.51 -16.66
N LEU A 394 14.22 11.14 -15.77
CA LEU A 394 14.85 12.07 -14.82
C LEU A 394 16.37 11.95 -14.91
N PRO A 395 17.10 13.09 -14.90
CA PRO A 395 18.55 13.08 -14.84
C PRO A 395 19.04 12.57 -13.47
N VAL A 396 20.12 11.80 -13.43
CA VAL A 396 20.76 11.34 -12.20
C VAL A 396 21.77 12.36 -11.67
N PRO A 397 21.98 12.43 -10.36
CA PRO A 397 21.28 11.72 -9.29
C PRO A 397 19.87 12.31 -9.02
N VAL A 398 18.86 11.45 -8.94
CA VAL A 398 17.48 11.86 -8.61
C VAL A 398 17.35 12.05 -7.10
N ARG A 399 16.95 13.23 -6.68
CA ARG A 399 16.70 13.55 -5.26
C ARG A 399 15.22 13.53 -4.96
N CYS A 400 14.82 12.69 -3.99
CA CYS A 400 13.49 12.68 -3.42
C CYS A 400 13.55 13.32 -2.03
N ARG A 401 12.60 14.23 -1.74
CA ARG A 401 12.50 14.95 -0.46
C ARG A 401 11.07 14.96 0.03
N ILE A 402 10.89 15.12 1.33
CA ILE A 402 9.58 15.34 1.93
C ILE A 402 9.52 16.75 2.53
N ARG A 403 8.33 17.38 2.40
CA ARG A 403 7.98 18.62 3.13
C ARG A 403 6.91 18.28 4.15
N PRO A 404 7.25 18.19 5.45
CA PRO A 404 6.30 17.86 6.51
C PRO A 404 5.18 18.90 6.61
N GLY A 405 3.93 18.41 6.71
CA GLY A 405 2.74 19.24 6.92
C GLY A 405 2.50 20.30 5.83
N ALA A 406 3.11 20.16 4.65
CA ALA A 406 3.06 21.17 3.61
C ALA A 406 1.70 21.32 2.95
N LEU A 407 0.90 20.26 2.92
CA LEU A 407 -0.39 20.26 2.24
C LEU A 407 -1.54 20.26 3.26
N ARG A 408 -2.40 21.28 3.15
CA ARG A 408 -3.69 21.31 3.87
C ARG A 408 -4.71 20.59 3.02
N VAL A 409 -5.19 19.43 3.49
CA VAL A 409 -6.20 18.64 2.77
C VAL A 409 -7.54 18.80 3.44
N ARG A 410 -8.53 19.24 2.69
CA ARG A 410 -9.91 19.36 3.14
C ARG A 410 -10.68 18.07 2.80
N VAL A 411 -11.31 17.46 3.79
CA VAL A 411 -12.06 16.22 3.66
C VAL A 411 -13.42 16.32 4.35
N PRO A 412 -14.42 15.53 3.95
CA PRO A 412 -15.67 15.44 4.68
C PRO A 412 -15.44 15.02 6.13
N ARG A 413 -16.16 15.61 7.05
CA ARG A 413 -16.12 15.19 8.46
C ARG A 413 -16.65 13.76 8.65
N ARG A 414 -17.67 13.39 7.88
CA ARG A 414 -18.20 12.02 7.83
C ARG A 414 -17.66 11.32 6.61
N ARG A 415 -16.81 10.34 6.83
CA ARG A 415 -16.22 9.50 5.79
C ARG A 415 -15.99 8.09 6.34
N PRO A 416 -15.87 7.04 5.49
CA PRO A 416 -15.63 5.66 5.95
C PRO A 416 -14.42 5.54 6.88
N GLY A 417 -13.47 6.45 6.73
CA GLY A 417 -12.25 6.49 7.51
C GLY A 417 -11.18 5.54 6.97
N VAL A 418 -9.96 5.68 7.47
CA VAL A 418 -8.87 4.77 7.15
C VAL A 418 -9.18 3.42 7.79
N PRO A 419 -9.30 2.32 7.01
CA PRO A 419 -9.54 1.00 7.56
C PRO A 419 -8.43 0.65 8.55
N ARG A 420 -8.82 0.12 9.72
CA ARG A 420 -7.86 -0.32 10.73
C ARG A 420 -6.98 -1.41 10.14
N ALA A 421 -5.67 -1.18 10.13
CA ALA A 421 -4.75 -2.23 9.75
C ALA A 421 -4.78 -3.33 10.82
N LYS A 422 -4.72 -4.58 10.36
CA LYS A 422 -4.51 -5.71 11.25
C LYS A 422 -3.06 -5.64 11.74
N PRO A 423 -2.81 -5.57 13.07
CA PRO A 423 -1.45 -5.59 13.58
C PRO A 423 -0.77 -6.91 13.20
N PRO A 424 0.56 -6.91 13.00
CA PRO A 424 1.28 -8.17 12.80
C PRO A 424 1.05 -9.08 14.01
N MET A 425 0.97 -10.40 13.74
CA MET A 425 0.72 -11.40 14.77
C MET A 425 1.93 -11.50 15.70
N ASP A 426 1.81 -11.00 16.92
CA ASP A 426 2.82 -11.08 17.98
C ASP A 426 2.37 -12.08 19.06
N TRP A 427 2.91 -13.29 18.98
CA TRP A 427 2.61 -14.37 19.91
C TRP A 427 3.10 -14.10 21.34
N ARG A 428 4.19 -13.34 21.52
CA ARG A 428 4.70 -12.95 22.83
C ARG A 428 3.72 -12.01 23.52
N ARG A 429 3.23 -11.02 22.78
CA ARG A 429 2.25 -10.06 23.24
C ARG A 429 0.90 -10.72 23.52
N LEU A 430 0.43 -11.63 22.65
CA LEU A 430 -0.78 -12.42 22.89
C LEU A 430 -0.70 -13.23 24.21
N ARG A 431 0.47 -13.84 24.48
CA ARG A 431 0.70 -14.54 25.76
C ARG A 431 0.64 -13.59 26.96
N GLY A 432 1.23 -12.42 26.86
CA GLY A 432 1.15 -11.37 27.88
C GLY A 432 -0.29 -10.95 28.18
N LEU A 433 -1.08 -10.70 27.13
CA LEU A 433 -2.51 -10.37 27.24
C LEU A 433 -3.32 -11.50 27.89
N ALA A 434 -3.13 -12.75 27.44
CA ALA A 434 -3.84 -13.92 27.96
C ALA A 434 -3.59 -14.14 29.45
N LEU A 435 -2.35 -13.88 29.93
CA LEU A 435 -1.91 -14.00 31.32
C LEU A 435 -2.19 -12.77 32.17
N GLY A 436 -2.71 -11.68 31.56
CA GLY A 436 -2.98 -10.44 32.28
C GLY A 436 -1.74 -9.67 32.72
N ARG A 437 -0.57 -9.95 32.14
CA ARG A 437 0.75 -9.38 32.50
C ARG A 437 1.11 -8.10 31.72
N GLU A 438 0.22 -7.55 30.91
CA GLU A 438 0.48 -6.28 30.23
C GLU A 438 0.47 -5.13 31.25
N ARG A 439 1.63 -4.47 31.38
CA ARG A 439 1.70 -3.16 32.02
C ARG A 439 0.96 -2.18 31.08
N PRO A 440 0.14 -1.25 31.63
CA PRO A 440 -0.34 -0.13 30.85
C PRO A 440 0.91 0.59 30.31
N ASP A 441 0.91 0.89 29.00
CA ASP A 441 1.94 1.73 28.40
C ASP A 441 2.06 3.00 29.25
N ALA A 442 3.15 3.10 29.97
CA ALA A 442 3.57 4.34 30.59
C ALA A 442 3.79 5.30 29.43
N GLY A 443 2.91 6.30 29.32
CA GLY A 443 2.91 7.27 28.25
C GLY A 443 4.34 7.76 27.98
N ARG A 444 4.76 7.70 26.72
CA ARG A 444 5.81 8.58 26.22
C ARG A 444 5.26 9.99 26.27
N GLY A 445 5.25 10.54 27.48
CA GLY A 445 5.10 11.95 27.75
C GLY A 445 6.48 12.51 28.04
N GLY A 446 6.87 13.48 27.26
CA GLY A 446 7.83 14.51 27.63
C GLY A 446 9.30 14.21 27.31
N ALA A 447 9.82 14.72 26.25
CA ALA A 447 10.89 15.71 26.17
C ALA A 447 11.02 16.16 24.72
#